data_5ac41f48cd0823260769f5e85f6d8df2
#
_entry.id   5ac41f48cd0823260769f5e85f6d8df2
#
_cell.length_a   1.000
_cell.length_b   1.000
_cell.length_c   1.000
_cell.angle_alpha   90.00
_cell.angle_beta   90.00
_cell.angle_gamma   90.00
#
_symmetry.space_group_name_H-M   'P 1'
#
loop_
_entity.id
_entity.type
_entity.pdbx_description
1 polymer ?
#
loop_
_entity_poly.entity_id
_entity_poly.type
_entity_poly.pdbx_seq_one_letter_code
_entity_poly.pdbx_strand_id
1 'polypeptide(L)'
;MVRDIFNDDFSKLIVEGDKVYDRIEEYLDTMAPDLKDKLEKWDPAEHEGKDVFDKWSIDSQLRKGMERQVYLPSGGSIVIDRTEAMTTIDVNTGRFIGKGKSLEETVTRCNLEASEEIARQLRLRDIGGMVMIDYVDMVMPANRDLVLRRLVECLARDRTKHQVAEVTSLGLVQMTRKRIGQGLVEAFSEECPTCKGRGFILHDQPTVSADYDDPYALRGGDPFVKTNKHGRGTAPAPEPAGSSADVKAKLAQIAAAAVAANNTAEE
;
A
#
# COMPACT_ATOMS: atom_id res chain seq x y z
N MET A 1 -15.02 -15.47 -17.70
CA MET A 1 -13.60 -15.09 -17.76
C MET A 1 -13.06 -15.26 -19.18
N VAL A 2 -13.00 -16.45 -19.79
CA VAL A 2 -12.57 -16.61 -21.18
C VAL A 2 -13.39 -15.70 -22.12
N ARG A 3 -14.71 -15.73 -22.02
CA ARG A 3 -15.64 -14.91 -22.82
C ARG A 3 -15.36 -13.40 -22.78
N ASP A 4 -14.91 -12.89 -21.63
CA ASP A 4 -14.84 -11.44 -21.39
C ASP A 4 -13.41 -10.89 -21.53
N ILE A 5 -12.41 -11.76 -21.48
CA ILE A 5 -11.00 -11.37 -21.43
C ILE A 5 -10.23 -11.85 -22.64
N PHE A 6 -10.41 -13.13 -23.06
CA PHE A 6 -9.65 -13.72 -24.15
C PHE A 6 -10.13 -13.20 -25.50
N ASN A 7 -9.24 -12.57 -26.24
CA ASN A 7 -9.50 -11.96 -27.55
C ASN A 7 -8.24 -12.06 -28.44
N ASP A 8 -8.27 -11.41 -29.59
CA ASP A 8 -7.19 -11.44 -30.58
C ASP A 8 -5.86 -10.84 -30.10
N ASP A 9 -5.88 -10.00 -29.08
CA ASP A 9 -4.67 -9.37 -28.53
C ASP A 9 -3.77 -10.38 -27.78
N PHE A 10 -4.34 -11.54 -27.38
CA PHE A 10 -3.56 -12.60 -26.72
C PHE A 10 -2.90 -13.51 -27.75
N SER A 11 -1.65 -13.84 -27.51
CA SER A 11 -0.90 -14.79 -28.35
C SER A 11 -1.32 -16.23 -28.09
N LYS A 12 -1.59 -16.57 -26.82
CA LYS A 12 -1.94 -17.95 -26.40
C LYS A 12 -2.83 -17.93 -25.16
N LEU A 13 -3.65 -18.98 -25.03
CA LEU A 13 -4.36 -19.37 -23.82
C LEU A 13 -3.88 -20.77 -23.42
N ILE A 14 -3.10 -20.83 -22.34
CA ILE A 14 -2.52 -22.08 -21.86
C ILE A 14 -3.36 -22.57 -20.69
N VAL A 15 -3.79 -23.83 -20.75
CA VAL A 15 -4.71 -24.43 -19.77
C VAL A 15 -4.16 -25.76 -19.29
N GLU A 16 -4.06 -25.90 -17.98
CA GLU A 16 -3.74 -27.14 -17.29
C GLU A 16 -5.02 -27.79 -16.75
N GLY A 17 -5.14 -29.10 -16.94
CA GLY A 17 -6.26 -29.92 -16.49
C GLY A 17 -7.29 -30.22 -17.56
N ASP A 18 -7.50 -31.51 -17.84
CA ASP A 18 -8.32 -32.03 -18.93
C ASP A 18 -9.75 -31.45 -18.94
N LYS A 19 -10.43 -31.53 -17.79
CA LYS A 19 -11.82 -31.06 -17.69
C LYS A 19 -12.01 -29.58 -17.95
N VAL A 20 -11.01 -28.76 -17.65
CA VAL A 20 -11.07 -27.31 -17.87
C VAL A 20 -10.75 -27.03 -19.34
N TYR A 21 -9.74 -27.72 -19.88
CA TYR A 21 -9.37 -27.62 -21.28
C TYR A 21 -10.55 -27.97 -22.18
N ASP A 22 -11.17 -29.15 -22.00
CA ASP A 22 -12.29 -29.62 -22.82
C ASP A 22 -13.46 -28.63 -22.82
N ARG A 23 -13.79 -28.04 -21.68
CA ARG A 23 -14.86 -27.02 -21.58
C ARG A 23 -14.53 -25.74 -22.31
N ILE A 24 -13.26 -25.31 -22.27
CA ILE A 24 -12.84 -24.11 -22.99
C ILE A 24 -12.80 -24.38 -24.48
N GLU A 25 -12.33 -25.55 -24.89
CA GLU A 25 -12.30 -25.96 -26.28
C GLU A 25 -13.74 -26.01 -26.87
N GLU A 26 -14.68 -26.65 -26.20
CA GLU A 26 -16.11 -26.69 -26.61
C GLU A 26 -16.70 -25.28 -26.73
N TYR A 27 -16.36 -24.41 -25.75
CA TYR A 27 -16.80 -23.01 -25.80
C TYR A 27 -16.23 -22.26 -27.00
N LEU A 28 -14.94 -22.41 -27.27
CA LEU A 28 -14.28 -21.73 -28.40
C LEU A 28 -14.82 -22.27 -29.73
N ASP A 29 -15.02 -23.58 -29.87
CA ASP A 29 -15.61 -24.17 -31.07
C ASP A 29 -16.98 -23.59 -31.42
N THR A 30 -17.77 -23.27 -30.38
CA THR A 30 -19.14 -22.75 -30.56
C THR A 30 -19.20 -21.24 -30.75
N MET A 31 -18.39 -20.49 -29.96
CA MET A 31 -18.55 -19.05 -29.78
C MET A 31 -17.44 -18.21 -30.41
N ALA A 32 -16.25 -18.76 -30.57
CA ALA A 32 -15.09 -18.03 -31.08
C ALA A 32 -14.07 -18.97 -31.76
N PRO A 33 -14.46 -19.63 -32.87
CA PRO A 33 -13.60 -20.60 -33.54
C PRO A 33 -12.27 -20.01 -34.02
N ASP A 34 -12.23 -18.73 -34.32
CA ASP A 34 -11.02 -18.01 -34.74
C ASP A 34 -9.91 -17.97 -33.66
N LEU A 35 -10.29 -18.17 -32.39
CA LEU A 35 -9.34 -18.18 -31.27
C LEU A 35 -8.87 -19.59 -30.89
N LYS A 36 -9.39 -20.63 -31.52
CA LYS A 36 -9.08 -22.03 -31.18
C LYS A 36 -7.60 -22.34 -31.34
N ASP A 37 -6.97 -21.84 -32.40
CA ASP A 37 -5.54 -22.08 -32.68
C ASP A 37 -4.61 -21.49 -31.62
N LYS A 38 -5.14 -20.60 -30.75
CA LYS A 38 -4.40 -20.02 -29.64
C LYS A 38 -4.54 -20.81 -28.32
N LEU A 39 -5.42 -21.82 -28.30
CA LEU A 39 -5.61 -22.69 -27.12
C LEU A 39 -4.53 -23.76 -27.09
N GLU A 40 -3.79 -23.82 -25.99
CA GLU A 40 -2.71 -24.78 -25.78
C GLU A 40 -2.93 -25.53 -24.46
N LYS A 41 -2.85 -26.84 -24.53
CA LYS A 41 -2.94 -27.69 -23.33
C LYS A 41 -1.56 -27.78 -22.68
N TRP A 42 -1.53 -27.63 -21.35
CA TRP A 42 -0.33 -27.81 -20.57
C TRP A 42 -0.25 -29.23 -20.02
N ASP A 43 0.83 -29.93 -20.30
CA ASP A 43 1.14 -31.21 -19.69
C ASP A 43 2.40 -31.07 -18.80
N PRO A 44 2.28 -31.20 -17.47
CA PRO A 44 3.43 -31.16 -16.56
C PRO A 44 4.51 -32.23 -16.89
N ALA A 45 4.11 -33.36 -17.48
CA ALA A 45 5.06 -34.42 -17.82
C ALA A 45 6.07 -33.99 -18.89
N GLU A 46 5.67 -33.11 -19.81
CA GLU A 46 6.55 -32.53 -20.85
C GLU A 46 7.44 -31.41 -20.30
N HIS A 47 7.18 -30.93 -19.05
CA HIS A 47 7.79 -29.76 -18.46
C HIS A 47 8.48 -30.04 -17.11
N GLU A 48 9.16 -31.17 -16.97
CA GLU A 48 9.90 -31.56 -15.76
C GLU A 48 9.00 -31.65 -14.49
N GLY A 49 7.71 -31.92 -14.67
CA GLY A 49 6.74 -31.99 -13.57
C GLY A 49 6.30 -30.62 -13.02
N LYS A 50 6.69 -29.53 -13.68
CA LYS A 50 6.28 -28.18 -13.29
C LYS A 50 4.88 -27.87 -13.81
N ASP A 51 4.04 -27.31 -12.94
CA ASP A 51 2.75 -26.79 -13.35
C ASP A 51 2.90 -25.49 -14.15
N VAL A 52 1.79 -25.03 -14.74
CA VAL A 52 1.78 -23.81 -15.56
C VAL A 52 2.16 -22.55 -14.76
N PHE A 53 1.88 -22.51 -13.46
CA PHE A 53 2.20 -21.36 -12.60
C PHE A 53 3.68 -21.36 -12.21
N ASP A 54 4.25 -22.53 -11.91
CA ASP A 54 5.67 -22.69 -11.62
C ASP A 54 6.55 -22.29 -12.81
N LYS A 55 6.14 -22.67 -14.02
CA LYS A 55 6.89 -22.34 -15.25
C LYS A 55 7.16 -20.86 -15.42
N TRP A 56 6.18 -20.02 -15.14
CA TRP A 56 6.28 -18.55 -15.26
C TRP A 56 6.39 -17.84 -13.93
N SER A 57 6.62 -18.55 -12.83
CA SER A 57 6.75 -17.99 -11.48
C SER A 57 5.55 -17.10 -11.10
N ILE A 58 4.35 -17.51 -11.49
CA ILE A 58 3.13 -16.70 -11.29
C ILE A 58 2.83 -16.51 -9.81
N ASP A 59 3.04 -17.56 -8.98
CA ASP A 59 2.81 -17.47 -7.54
C ASP A 59 3.68 -16.40 -6.86
N SER A 60 4.95 -16.30 -7.27
CA SER A 60 5.83 -15.25 -6.75
C SER A 60 5.41 -13.85 -7.20
N GLN A 61 4.91 -13.73 -8.43
CA GLN A 61 4.36 -12.46 -8.94
C GLN A 61 3.06 -12.07 -8.22
N LEU A 62 2.19 -13.04 -7.93
CA LEU A 62 0.97 -12.81 -7.15
C LEU A 62 1.30 -12.34 -5.72
N ARG A 63 2.25 -13.01 -5.04
CA ARG A 63 2.72 -12.58 -3.72
C ARG A 63 3.24 -11.14 -3.74
N LYS A 64 4.10 -10.83 -4.71
CA LYS A 64 4.60 -9.47 -4.90
C LYS A 64 3.47 -8.47 -5.21
N GLY A 65 2.47 -8.88 -6.01
CA GLY A 65 1.29 -8.08 -6.31
C GLY A 65 0.41 -7.78 -5.08
N MET A 66 0.55 -8.53 -3.98
CA MET A 66 -0.20 -8.33 -2.74
C MET A 66 0.59 -7.60 -1.64
N GLU A 67 1.87 -7.29 -1.87
CA GLU A 67 2.69 -6.57 -0.89
C GLU A 67 2.12 -5.19 -0.59
N ARG A 68 2.19 -4.79 0.68
CA ARG A 68 1.72 -3.48 1.14
C ARG A 68 2.50 -2.34 0.50
N GLN A 69 3.83 -2.50 0.35
CA GLN A 69 4.73 -1.50 -0.20
C GLN A 69 5.15 -1.87 -1.62
N VAL A 70 5.12 -0.90 -2.52
CA VAL A 70 5.57 -1.04 -3.91
C VAL A 70 6.66 -0.02 -4.19
N TYR A 71 7.82 -0.48 -4.65
CA TYR A 71 8.95 0.37 -4.94
C TYR A 71 8.85 1.00 -6.33
N LEU A 72 9.25 2.26 -6.42
CA LEU A 72 9.31 3.02 -7.67
C LEU A 72 10.70 2.92 -8.29
N PRO A 73 10.82 3.04 -9.63
CA PRO A 73 12.11 2.98 -10.32
C PRO A 73 13.15 3.99 -9.82
N SER A 74 12.71 5.16 -9.40
CA SER A 74 13.56 6.22 -8.85
C SER A 74 14.07 5.98 -7.44
N GLY A 75 13.59 4.94 -6.75
CA GLY A 75 13.95 4.62 -5.37
C GLY A 75 12.96 5.14 -4.33
N GLY A 76 11.87 5.79 -4.75
CA GLY A 76 10.70 6.05 -3.91
C GLY A 76 9.84 4.79 -3.73
N SER A 77 8.73 4.93 -3.04
CA SER A 77 7.76 3.84 -2.85
C SER A 77 6.37 4.37 -2.63
N ILE A 78 5.39 3.54 -2.91
CA ILE A 78 4.01 3.75 -2.50
C ILE A 78 3.62 2.71 -1.46
N VAL A 79 2.81 3.09 -0.49
CA VAL A 79 2.24 2.21 0.53
C VAL A 79 0.73 2.20 0.34
N ILE A 80 0.15 1.01 0.21
CA ILE A 80 -1.28 0.83 -0.06
C ILE A 80 -1.92 0.17 1.16
N ASP A 81 -2.76 0.91 1.85
CA ASP A 81 -3.47 0.46 3.04
C ASP A 81 -4.99 0.53 2.83
N ARG A 82 -5.65 -0.53 3.25
CA ARG A 82 -7.11 -0.58 3.27
C ARG A 82 -7.61 -0.22 4.67
N THR A 83 -8.50 0.76 4.73
CA THR A 83 -9.27 1.08 5.93
C THR A 83 -10.68 0.50 5.81
N GLU A 84 -11.51 0.69 6.82
CA GLU A 84 -12.91 0.25 6.80
C GLU A 84 -13.70 0.86 5.63
N ALA A 85 -13.51 2.15 5.35
CA ALA A 85 -14.32 2.91 4.40
C ALA A 85 -13.61 3.20 3.07
N MET A 86 -12.28 3.16 3.02
CA MET A 86 -11.52 3.60 1.85
C MET A 86 -10.17 2.89 1.75
N THR A 87 -9.51 3.05 0.61
CA THR A 87 -8.10 2.68 0.46
C THR A 87 -7.27 3.96 0.48
N THR A 88 -6.20 3.96 1.25
CA THR A 88 -5.22 5.05 1.29
C THR A 88 -3.95 4.61 0.57
N ILE A 89 -3.37 5.53 -0.18
CA ILE A 89 -2.11 5.32 -0.91
C ILE A 89 -1.17 6.46 -0.55
N ASP A 90 -0.11 6.15 0.17
CA ASP A 90 0.91 7.10 0.60
C ASP A 90 2.12 7.04 -0.33
N VAL A 91 2.62 8.17 -0.78
CA VAL A 91 3.78 8.29 -1.68
C VAL A 91 4.99 8.78 -0.91
N ASN A 92 6.03 7.96 -0.89
CA ASN A 92 7.28 8.24 -0.18
C ASN A 92 8.44 8.40 -1.17
N THR A 93 9.22 9.48 -1.04
CA THR A 93 10.42 9.69 -1.85
C THR A 93 11.57 8.74 -1.48
N GLY A 94 11.51 8.14 -0.28
CA GLY A 94 12.57 7.30 0.24
C GLY A 94 13.90 8.07 0.36
N ARG A 95 14.97 7.45 -0.13
CA ARG A 95 16.32 8.07 -0.21
C ARG A 95 16.58 8.77 -1.54
N PHE A 96 15.53 9.09 -2.29
CA PHE A 96 15.64 9.76 -3.57
C PHE A 96 16.08 11.20 -3.39
N ILE A 97 17.39 11.38 -3.36
CA ILE A 97 18.03 12.71 -3.38
C ILE A 97 18.39 12.98 -4.84
N GLY A 98 17.64 13.86 -5.50
CA GLY A 98 17.89 14.24 -6.88
C GLY A 98 19.33 14.74 -7.01
N LYS A 99 20.16 14.01 -7.76
CA LYS A 99 21.54 14.43 -8.01
C LYS A 99 21.54 15.77 -8.77
N GLY A 100 21.81 16.87 -8.07
CA GLY A 100 21.97 18.21 -8.66
C GLY A 100 20.68 18.90 -9.13
N LYS A 101 19.50 18.35 -8.82
CA LYS A 101 18.19 18.93 -9.16
C LYS A 101 17.56 19.62 -7.95
N SER A 102 16.61 20.53 -8.19
CA SER A 102 15.85 21.14 -7.11
C SER A 102 14.99 20.09 -6.38
N LEU A 103 14.70 20.33 -5.10
CA LEU A 103 13.84 19.46 -4.32
C LEU A 103 12.47 19.31 -5.00
N GLU A 104 11.89 20.40 -5.46
CA GLU A 104 10.59 20.44 -6.15
C GLU A 104 10.59 19.57 -7.42
N GLU A 105 11.64 19.61 -8.23
CA GLU A 105 11.76 18.77 -9.43
C GLU A 105 11.86 17.28 -9.06
N THR A 106 12.58 16.97 -8.00
CA THR A 106 12.76 15.61 -7.49
C THR A 106 11.43 15.04 -7.00
N VAL A 107 10.69 15.81 -6.20
CA VAL A 107 9.37 15.44 -5.69
C VAL A 107 8.37 15.26 -6.83
N THR A 108 8.32 16.20 -7.75
CA THR A 108 7.41 16.14 -8.90
C THR A 108 7.66 14.88 -9.74
N ARG A 109 8.92 14.55 -9.99
CA ARG A 109 9.27 13.33 -10.72
C ARG A 109 8.85 12.07 -9.97
N CYS A 110 9.08 12.00 -8.67
CA CYS A 110 8.63 10.88 -7.84
C CYS A 110 7.10 10.72 -7.90
N ASN A 111 6.36 11.81 -7.79
CA ASN A 111 4.90 11.82 -7.88
C ASN A 111 4.38 11.39 -9.26
N LEU A 112 5.08 11.74 -10.34
CA LEU A 112 4.75 11.27 -11.69
C LEU A 112 4.93 9.76 -11.84
N GLU A 113 6.05 9.21 -11.36
CA GLU A 113 6.28 7.77 -11.33
C GLU A 113 5.26 7.05 -10.43
N ALA A 114 4.92 7.65 -9.28
CA ALA A 114 3.88 7.14 -8.40
C ALA A 114 2.51 7.10 -9.08
N SER A 115 2.13 8.13 -9.86
CA SER A 115 0.86 8.15 -10.59
C SER A 115 0.72 6.99 -11.57
N GLU A 116 1.79 6.65 -12.28
CA GLU A 116 1.83 5.51 -13.21
C GLU A 116 1.66 4.19 -12.45
N GLU A 117 2.40 4.04 -11.35
CA GLU A 117 2.34 2.83 -10.53
C GLU A 117 0.99 2.69 -9.82
N ILE A 118 0.44 3.77 -9.26
CA ILE A 118 -0.88 3.78 -8.63
C ILE A 118 -1.95 3.29 -9.61
N ALA A 119 -2.01 3.83 -10.82
CA ALA A 119 -2.97 3.41 -11.83
C ALA A 119 -2.80 1.92 -12.19
N ARG A 120 -1.56 1.40 -12.21
CA ARG A 120 -1.27 -0.02 -12.43
C ARG A 120 -1.77 -0.88 -11.26
N GLN A 121 -1.50 -0.47 -10.02
CA GLN A 121 -1.90 -1.19 -8.82
C GLN A 121 -3.42 -1.20 -8.61
N LEU A 122 -4.11 -0.10 -8.92
CA LEU A 122 -5.57 -0.03 -8.89
C LEU A 122 -6.20 -1.08 -9.81
N ARG A 123 -5.63 -1.29 -11.00
CA ARG A 123 -6.11 -2.31 -11.95
C ARG A 123 -5.71 -3.72 -11.53
N LEU A 124 -4.44 -3.94 -11.15
CA LEU A 124 -3.91 -5.24 -10.78
C LEU A 124 -4.66 -5.85 -9.59
N ARG A 125 -4.90 -5.02 -8.58
CA ARG A 125 -5.56 -5.45 -7.33
C ARG A 125 -7.08 -5.30 -7.37
N ASP A 126 -7.65 -4.76 -8.45
CA ASP A 126 -9.05 -4.35 -8.58
C ASP A 126 -9.54 -3.51 -7.38
N ILE A 127 -8.72 -2.53 -6.97
CA ILE A 127 -9.06 -1.61 -5.89
C ILE A 127 -10.22 -0.73 -6.35
N GLY A 128 -11.30 -0.72 -5.59
CA GLY A 128 -12.49 0.08 -5.88
C GLY A 128 -13.07 0.72 -4.63
N GLY A 129 -14.10 1.52 -4.81
CA GLY A 129 -14.65 2.40 -3.79
C GLY A 129 -13.92 3.74 -3.75
N MET A 130 -13.87 4.35 -2.56
CA MET A 130 -13.11 5.58 -2.32
C MET A 130 -11.63 5.27 -2.17
N VAL A 131 -10.80 6.04 -2.86
CA VAL A 131 -9.34 5.99 -2.76
C VAL A 131 -8.83 7.38 -2.45
N MET A 132 -7.98 7.48 -1.43
CA MET A 132 -7.28 8.70 -1.05
C MET A 132 -5.80 8.50 -1.36
N ILE A 133 -5.24 9.38 -2.17
CA ILE A 133 -3.82 9.36 -2.53
C ILE A 133 -3.15 10.55 -1.86
N ASP A 134 -2.07 10.30 -1.14
CA ASP A 134 -1.23 11.30 -0.50
C ASP A 134 0.08 11.40 -1.27
N TYR A 135 0.16 12.41 -2.14
CA TYR A 135 1.38 12.72 -2.88
C TYR A 135 2.33 13.54 -2.02
N VAL A 136 3.62 13.41 -2.27
CA VAL A 136 4.61 14.29 -1.63
C VAL A 136 4.31 15.74 -2.00
N ASP A 137 4.33 16.63 -1.01
CA ASP A 137 3.96 18.03 -1.17
C ASP A 137 4.71 18.73 -2.30
N MET A 138 3.96 19.43 -3.16
CA MET A 138 4.46 20.24 -4.26
C MET A 138 4.07 21.71 -4.06
N VAL A 139 5.05 22.58 -4.06
CA VAL A 139 4.82 24.03 -3.89
C VAL A 139 4.16 24.63 -5.13
N MET A 140 4.61 24.24 -6.32
CA MET A 140 4.16 24.82 -7.58
C MET A 140 2.82 24.24 -8.04
N PRO A 141 1.76 25.07 -8.24
CA PRO A 141 0.47 24.59 -8.77
C PRO A 141 0.60 23.84 -10.10
N ALA A 142 1.48 24.31 -10.99
CA ALA A 142 1.73 23.67 -12.29
C ALA A 142 2.23 22.23 -12.17
N ASN A 143 2.98 21.90 -11.11
CA ASN A 143 3.47 20.54 -10.86
C ASN A 143 2.33 19.66 -10.35
N ARG A 144 1.43 20.19 -9.51
CA ARG A 144 0.22 19.47 -9.08
C ARG A 144 -0.68 19.11 -10.26
N ASP A 145 -0.90 20.06 -11.18
CA ASP A 145 -1.67 19.83 -12.40
C ASP A 145 -1.00 18.79 -13.31
N LEU A 146 0.32 18.80 -13.37
CA LEU A 146 1.08 17.81 -14.16
C LEU A 146 0.90 16.40 -13.61
N VAL A 147 0.98 16.23 -12.29
CA VAL A 147 0.80 14.94 -11.60
C VAL A 147 -0.65 14.44 -11.78
N LEU A 148 -1.65 15.33 -11.61
CA LEU A 148 -3.05 14.99 -11.84
C LEU A 148 -3.29 14.51 -13.27
N ARG A 149 -2.78 15.24 -14.26
CA ARG A 149 -2.89 14.84 -15.67
C ARG A 149 -2.26 13.48 -15.92
N ARG A 150 -1.08 13.21 -15.37
CA ARG A 150 -0.43 11.91 -15.50
C ARG A 150 -1.30 10.79 -14.90
N LEU A 151 -1.87 10.99 -13.73
CA LEU A 151 -2.77 10.01 -13.11
C LEU A 151 -3.98 9.72 -14.00
N VAL A 152 -4.64 10.77 -14.50
CA VAL A 152 -5.82 10.64 -15.38
C VAL A 152 -5.45 9.96 -16.70
N GLU A 153 -4.32 10.30 -17.32
CA GLU A 153 -3.82 9.62 -18.54
C GLU A 153 -3.61 8.13 -18.33
N CYS A 154 -3.00 7.75 -17.20
CA CYS A 154 -2.74 6.34 -16.88
C CYS A 154 -4.05 5.58 -16.57
N LEU A 155 -5.02 6.25 -15.96
CA LEU A 155 -6.36 5.71 -15.71
C LEU A 155 -7.23 5.62 -16.97
N ALA A 156 -6.95 6.39 -18.01
CA ALA A 156 -7.70 6.32 -19.27
C ALA A 156 -7.65 4.92 -19.93
N ARG A 157 -6.63 4.12 -19.60
CA ARG A 157 -6.53 2.71 -20.03
C ARG A 157 -7.36 1.74 -19.19
N ASP A 158 -7.95 2.24 -18.09
CA ASP A 158 -8.83 1.45 -17.25
C ASP A 158 -10.26 1.49 -17.80
N ARG A 159 -10.83 0.32 -18.07
CA ARG A 159 -12.21 0.20 -18.59
C ARG A 159 -13.29 0.46 -17.53
N THR A 160 -12.88 0.63 -16.27
CA THR A 160 -13.81 0.88 -15.17
C THR A 160 -14.13 2.35 -15.02
N LYS A 161 -15.36 2.64 -14.62
CA LYS A 161 -15.76 4.01 -14.27
C LYS A 161 -14.96 4.49 -13.06
N HIS A 162 -14.35 5.64 -13.19
CA HIS A 162 -13.63 6.33 -12.14
C HIS A 162 -13.86 7.84 -12.23
N GLN A 163 -13.71 8.51 -11.11
CA GLN A 163 -13.72 9.96 -11.01
C GLN A 163 -12.54 10.39 -10.15
N VAL A 164 -11.84 11.41 -10.57
CA VAL A 164 -10.65 11.95 -9.87
C VAL A 164 -10.90 13.41 -9.58
N ALA A 165 -10.71 13.82 -8.31
CA ALA A 165 -10.74 15.21 -7.90
C ALA A 165 -9.38 15.88 -8.14
N GLU A 166 -9.36 17.21 -8.00
CA GLU A 166 -8.12 17.98 -8.10
C GLU A 166 -7.13 17.65 -6.99
N VAL A 167 -5.82 17.87 -7.26
CA VAL A 167 -4.79 17.77 -6.24
C VAL A 167 -4.89 18.98 -5.31
N THR A 168 -5.09 18.74 -4.03
CA THR A 168 -5.14 19.81 -3.02
C THR A 168 -3.78 20.48 -2.84
N SER A 169 -3.73 21.63 -2.15
CA SER A 169 -2.48 22.29 -1.79
C SER A 169 -1.55 21.42 -0.93
N LEU A 170 -2.11 20.44 -0.24
CA LEU A 170 -1.40 19.48 0.61
C LEU A 170 -1.10 18.15 -0.08
N GLY A 171 -1.13 18.09 -1.40
CA GLY A 171 -0.80 16.86 -2.16
C GLY A 171 -1.88 15.79 -2.20
N LEU A 172 -3.03 15.98 -1.52
CA LEU A 172 -4.09 14.98 -1.46
C LEU A 172 -4.92 14.94 -2.73
N VAL A 173 -5.20 13.72 -3.21
CA VAL A 173 -6.15 13.44 -4.28
C VAL A 173 -7.19 12.46 -3.80
N GLN A 174 -8.46 12.84 -3.96
CA GLN A 174 -9.58 11.95 -3.75
C GLN A 174 -10.05 11.40 -5.09
N MET A 175 -10.25 10.09 -5.16
CA MET A 175 -10.87 9.46 -6.32
C MET A 175 -11.85 8.37 -5.94
N THR A 176 -12.72 8.04 -6.87
CA THR A 176 -13.61 6.88 -6.77
C THR A 176 -13.42 6.00 -7.98
N ARG A 177 -13.44 4.69 -7.78
CA ARG A 177 -13.34 3.70 -8.84
C ARG A 177 -14.36 2.59 -8.62
N LYS A 178 -15.07 2.20 -9.68
CA LYS A 178 -15.96 1.05 -9.62
C LYS A 178 -15.14 -0.23 -9.55
N ARG A 179 -15.47 -1.14 -8.62
CA ARG A 179 -14.90 -2.49 -8.57
C ARG A 179 -15.58 -3.37 -9.62
N ILE A 180 -14.81 -4.25 -10.28
CA ILE A 180 -15.33 -5.19 -11.27
C ILE A 180 -15.66 -6.54 -10.64
N GLY A 181 -14.77 -7.04 -9.77
CA GLY A 181 -14.89 -8.36 -9.18
C GLY A 181 -14.42 -8.38 -7.73
N GLN A 182 -13.96 -9.53 -7.29
CA GLN A 182 -13.24 -9.67 -6.03
C GLN A 182 -11.81 -9.21 -6.22
N GLY A 183 -11.35 -8.32 -5.35
CA GLY A 183 -9.99 -7.80 -5.42
C GLY A 183 -8.93 -8.90 -5.19
N LEU A 184 -7.73 -8.71 -5.75
CA LEU A 184 -6.65 -9.68 -5.62
C LEU A 184 -6.33 -9.98 -4.15
N VAL A 185 -6.18 -8.95 -3.33
CA VAL A 185 -5.84 -9.11 -1.91
C VAL A 185 -6.97 -9.81 -1.15
N GLU A 186 -8.23 -9.48 -1.43
CA GLU A 186 -9.37 -10.11 -0.78
C GLU A 186 -9.54 -11.58 -1.15
N ALA A 187 -9.13 -11.97 -2.37
CA ALA A 187 -9.19 -13.37 -2.81
C ALA A 187 -8.19 -14.28 -2.08
N PHE A 188 -7.09 -13.70 -1.59
CA PHE A 188 -5.99 -14.43 -0.93
C PHE A 188 -5.82 -14.07 0.55
N SER A 189 -6.77 -13.36 1.16
CA SER A 189 -6.69 -12.94 2.56
C SER A 189 -7.96 -13.28 3.34
N GLU A 190 -7.79 -13.37 4.64
CA GLU A 190 -8.87 -13.47 5.62
C GLU A 190 -8.72 -12.37 6.66
N GLU A 191 -9.81 -12.03 7.34
CA GLU A 191 -9.76 -11.03 8.39
C GLU A 191 -8.94 -11.55 9.59
N CYS A 192 -7.98 -10.75 10.06
CA CYS A 192 -7.18 -11.10 11.22
C CYS A 192 -8.07 -11.20 12.49
N PRO A 193 -8.18 -12.38 13.13
CA PRO A 193 -9.05 -12.56 14.29
C PRO A 193 -8.61 -11.75 15.51
N THR A 194 -7.33 -11.36 15.57
CA THR A 194 -6.75 -10.64 16.71
C THR A 194 -7.02 -9.14 16.64
N CYS A 195 -6.68 -8.49 15.54
CA CYS A 195 -6.81 -7.03 15.41
C CYS A 195 -8.06 -6.59 14.64
N LYS A 196 -8.76 -7.51 13.95
CA LYS A 196 -9.96 -7.23 13.14
C LYS A 196 -9.78 -6.03 12.21
N GLY A 197 -8.67 -6.01 11.49
CA GLY A 197 -8.31 -4.96 10.54
C GLY A 197 -7.68 -3.70 11.16
N ARG A 198 -7.52 -3.61 12.48
CA ARG A 198 -6.98 -2.40 13.13
C ARG A 198 -5.47 -2.22 12.93
N GLY A 199 -4.71 -3.30 12.68
CA GLY A 199 -3.25 -3.25 12.53
C GLY A 199 -2.48 -3.22 13.86
N PHE A 200 -3.17 -3.14 15.01
CA PHE A 200 -2.57 -3.14 16.35
C PHE A 200 -3.48 -3.87 17.34
N ILE A 201 -2.89 -4.30 18.47
CA ILE A 201 -3.58 -4.99 19.56
C ILE A 201 -3.74 -4.02 20.71
N LEU A 202 -4.95 -3.89 21.24
CA LEU A 202 -5.21 -3.09 22.45
C LEU A 202 -4.87 -3.92 23.69
N HIS A 203 -4.19 -3.29 24.62
CA HIS A 203 -3.89 -3.83 25.94
C HIS A 203 -4.62 -3.02 27.01
N ASP A 204 -5.06 -3.67 28.08
CA ASP A 204 -5.75 -3.02 29.20
C ASP A 204 -4.82 -2.12 30.02
N GLN A 205 -3.50 -2.28 29.85
CA GLN A 205 -2.47 -1.48 30.52
C GLN A 205 -1.54 -0.86 29.48
N PRO A 206 -1.02 0.36 29.73
CA PRO A 206 -0.06 0.98 28.84
C PRO A 206 1.20 0.11 28.71
N THR A 207 1.55 -0.28 27.49
CA THR A 207 2.83 -0.92 27.21
C THR A 207 3.84 0.19 26.94
N VAL A 208 4.79 0.36 27.89
CA VAL A 208 5.94 1.23 27.66
C VAL A 208 6.98 0.39 26.94
N SER A 209 7.10 0.56 25.61
CA SER A 209 8.24 0.01 24.89
C SER A 209 9.46 0.85 25.22
N ALA A 210 10.51 0.21 25.75
CA ALA A 210 11.81 0.86 25.96
C ALA A 210 12.46 1.28 24.63
N ASP A 211 11.96 0.74 23.52
CA ASP A 211 12.45 0.99 22.16
C ASP A 211 11.53 1.94 21.35
N TYR A 212 10.57 2.60 22.02
CA TYR A 212 9.75 3.60 21.35
C TYR A 212 10.57 4.87 21.12
N ASP A 213 11.32 4.87 20.02
CA ASP A 213 11.86 6.09 19.43
C ASP A 213 10.68 6.86 18.85
N ASP A 214 10.17 7.85 19.57
CA ASP A 214 9.12 8.74 19.09
C ASP A 214 9.62 9.42 17.81
N PRO A 215 9.09 9.08 16.61
CA PRO A 215 9.51 9.73 15.38
C PRO A 215 9.16 11.22 15.34
N TYR A 216 8.29 11.67 16.25
CA TYR A 216 7.90 13.06 16.46
C TYR A 216 8.49 13.67 17.73
N ALA A 217 9.24 12.92 18.52
CA ALA A 217 10.07 13.53 19.54
C ALA A 217 10.96 14.54 18.81
N LEU A 218 10.52 15.79 18.84
CA LEU A 218 11.32 16.91 18.36
C LEU A 218 12.73 16.66 18.90
N ARG A 219 13.69 16.44 18.02
CA ARG A 219 15.10 16.50 18.33
C ARG A 219 15.42 17.93 18.76
N GLY A 220 14.79 18.35 19.84
CA GLY A 220 15.21 19.44 20.67
C GLY A 220 16.48 19.00 21.36
N GLY A 221 17.45 18.62 20.56
CA GLY A 221 18.81 18.48 21.06
C GLY A 221 19.21 19.86 21.53
N ASP A 222 19.30 20.02 22.85
CA ASP A 222 19.96 21.16 23.43
C ASP A 222 21.27 21.38 22.65
N PRO A 223 21.46 22.53 21.97
CA PRO A 223 22.63 22.76 21.11
C PRO A 223 23.94 22.73 21.90
N PHE A 224 23.89 22.57 23.24
CA PHE A 224 25.06 22.51 24.13
C PHE A 224 25.47 21.10 24.57
N VAL A 225 24.71 20.03 24.22
CA VAL A 225 25.17 18.67 24.52
C VAL A 225 26.09 18.18 23.40
N LYS A 226 27.40 18.31 23.61
CA LYS A 226 28.43 17.70 22.77
C LYS A 226 28.35 16.18 22.91
N THR A 227 27.78 15.48 21.92
CA THR A 227 27.88 14.02 21.81
C THR A 227 29.34 13.67 21.47
N ASN A 228 30.06 13.14 22.41
CA ASN A 228 31.37 12.54 22.17
C ASN A 228 31.20 11.27 21.33
N LYS A 229 31.53 11.37 20.05
CA LYS A 229 31.78 10.19 19.21
C LYS A 229 33.10 9.59 19.66
N HIS A 230 33.08 8.48 20.32
CA HIS A 230 34.06 7.42 20.57
C HIS A 230 33.98 6.98 22.02
N GLY A 231 33.57 5.74 22.23
CA GLY A 231 33.65 5.12 23.52
C GLY A 231 32.79 3.86 23.63
N ARG A 232 33.35 2.75 23.21
CA ARG A 232 32.90 1.43 23.59
C ARG A 232 32.97 1.33 25.10
N GLY A 233 31.83 1.44 25.78
CA GLY A 233 31.73 1.23 27.21
C GLY A 233 30.36 0.62 27.48
N THR A 234 30.33 -0.63 27.93
CA THR A 234 29.17 -1.27 28.50
C THR A 234 28.71 -0.50 29.71
N ALA A 235 27.64 0.28 29.61
CA ALA A 235 26.94 0.84 30.74
C ALA A 235 26.12 -0.26 31.41
N PRO A 236 26.06 -0.30 32.76
CA PRO A 236 25.20 -1.22 33.48
C PRO A 236 23.73 -0.93 33.13
N ALA A 237 22.94 -2.00 33.00
CA ALA A 237 21.51 -1.91 32.71
C ALA A 237 20.84 -1.01 33.78
N PRO A 238 19.97 -0.06 33.39
CA PRO A 238 19.19 0.69 34.34
C PRO A 238 18.20 -0.26 35.02
N GLU A 239 18.14 -0.16 36.34
CA GLU A 239 17.15 -0.86 37.16
C GLU A 239 15.73 -0.47 36.69
N PRO A 240 14.75 -1.40 36.73
CA PRO A 240 13.39 -1.12 36.29
C PRO A 240 12.78 -0.03 37.18
N ALA A 241 12.53 1.12 36.61
CA ALA A 241 11.88 2.25 37.24
C ALA A 241 10.42 1.93 37.57
N GLY A 242 10.09 1.94 38.86
CA GLY A 242 8.75 2.11 39.36
C GLY A 242 7.79 0.93 39.21
N SER A 243 7.29 0.43 40.33
CA SER A 243 6.22 -0.59 40.34
C SER A 243 4.95 -0.05 39.64
N SER A 244 4.13 -0.95 39.08
CA SER A 244 2.84 -0.62 38.43
C SER A 244 1.91 0.20 39.35
N ALA A 245 2.14 0.20 40.65
CA ALA A 245 1.43 0.99 41.67
C ALA A 245 1.73 2.50 41.55
N ASP A 246 2.99 2.89 41.28
CA ASP A 246 3.37 4.31 41.13
C ASP A 246 2.81 4.96 39.85
N VAL A 247 2.71 4.19 38.80
CA VAL A 247 2.10 4.66 37.52
C VAL A 247 0.60 4.85 37.71
N LYS A 248 -0.08 3.92 38.41
CA LYS A 248 -1.52 4.06 38.75
C LYS A 248 -1.79 5.26 39.64
N ALA A 249 -0.92 5.50 40.62
CA ALA A 249 -1.04 6.66 41.50
C ALA A 249 -0.90 7.99 40.75
N LYS A 250 0.06 8.09 39.83
CA LYS A 250 0.24 9.28 38.97
C LYS A 250 -0.94 9.50 38.02
N LEU A 251 -1.46 8.45 37.39
CA LEU A 251 -2.66 8.54 36.53
C LEU A 251 -3.90 8.96 37.31
N ALA A 252 -4.09 8.45 38.55
CA ALA A 252 -5.17 8.85 39.42
C ALA A 252 -5.07 10.33 39.82
N GLN A 253 -3.85 10.85 40.07
CA GLN A 253 -3.63 12.29 40.34
C GLN A 253 -3.96 13.16 39.11
N ILE A 254 -3.59 12.74 37.91
CA ILE A 254 -3.90 13.47 36.68
C ILE A 254 -5.42 13.49 36.43
N ALA A 255 -6.08 12.36 36.61
CA ALA A 255 -7.54 12.28 36.50
C ALA A 255 -8.26 13.15 37.52
N ALA A 256 -7.82 13.15 38.76
CA ALA A 256 -8.37 14.01 39.84
C ALA A 256 -8.17 15.52 39.55
N ALA A 257 -7.01 15.88 38.98
CA ALA A 257 -6.72 17.26 38.58
C ALA A 257 -7.61 17.73 37.42
N ALA A 258 -7.87 16.83 36.45
CA ALA A 258 -8.75 17.13 35.32
C ALA A 258 -10.23 17.31 35.72
N VAL A 259 -10.70 16.51 36.69
CA VAL A 259 -12.07 16.64 37.23
C VAL A 259 -12.18 17.94 38.07
N ALA A 260 -11.15 18.30 38.85
CA ALA A 260 -11.15 19.55 39.59
C ALA A 260 -11.14 20.78 38.69
N ALA A 261 -10.42 20.73 37.58
CA ALA A 261 -10.39 21.82 36.57
C ALA A 261 -11.74 22.02 35.84
N ASN A 262 -12.49 20.94 35.62
CA ASN A 262 -13.82 21.03 35.00
C ASN A 262 -14.89 21.60 35.95
N ASN A 263 -14.78 21.30 37.26
CA ASN A 263 -15.74 21.80 38.26
C ASN A 263 -15.56 23.30 38.59
N THR A 264 -14.41 23.90 38.26
CA THR A 264 -14.17 25.34 38.41
C THR A 264 -14.54 26.17 37.20
N ALA A 265 -15.02 25.55 36.11
CA ALA A 265 -15.48 26.24 34.90
C ALA A 265 -17.02 26.38 34.83
N GLU A 266 -17.76 25.86 35.82
CA GLU A 266 -19.24 25.94 35.89
C GLU A 266 -19.77 26.82 37.06
N GLU A 267 -18.93 27.69 37.67
CA GLU A 267 -19.40 28.74 38.59
C GLU A 267 -19.29 30.17 37.97
#